data_8dbfa9af7496bb84171a0ec7bed101d5
#
_entry.id   8dbfa9af7496bb84171a0ec7bed101d5
#
_cell.length_a   1.000
_cell.length_b   1.000
_cell.length_c   1.000
_cell.angle_alpha   90.00
_cell.angle_beta   90.00
_cell.angle_gamma   90.00
#
_symmetry.space_group_name_H-M   'P 1'
#
loop_
_entity.id
_entity.type
_entity.pdbx_description
1 polymer ?
#
loop_
_entity_poly.entity_id
_entity_poly.type
_entity_poly.pdbx_seq_one_letter_code
_entity_poly.pdbx_strand_id
1 'polypeptide(L)'
;VGKMPGDYENQLRSLRGFYAYLLAHPGKKLMFMGPEIGQWHEWDANGQLDWYLLDQEPNRQTLAFFRAANRFYQRSPELWQIDFDWRGFEWLVPDDNHNNVVVFLRRDERGRDLLCAVNFSPNRYEGYRVGVPAHRKYTEVFNTDAPEFGGGGWGNGEPVPVERVGSHGKE
;
A
#
# COMPACT_ATOMS: atom_id res chain seq x y z
N VAL A 1 16.52 4.02 3.26
CA VAL A 1 15.90 4.84 2.19
C VAL A 1 16.92 5.23 1.13
N GLY A 2 18.15 5.59 1.49
CA GLY A 2 19.17 6.14 0.60
C GLY A 2 19.55 5.31 -0.65
N LYS A 3 19.14 4.06 -0.74
CA LYS A 3 19.33 3.20 -1.93
C LYS A 3 18.14 3.21 -2.90
N MET A 4 17.02 3.85 -2.54
CA MET A 4 15.86 3.98 -3.41
C MET A 4 16.11 5.04 -4.48
N PRO A 5 15.55 4.90 -5.70
CA PRO A 5 15.72 5.89 -6.76
C PRO A 5 14.98 7.20 -6.48
N GLY A 6 15.43 8.28 -7.10
CA GLY A 6 14.81 9.60 -7.01
C GLY A 6 15.39 10.48 -5.91
N ASP A 7 14.81 11.66 -5.77
CA ASP A 7 15.07 12.56 -4.65
C ASP A 7 14.47 12.04 -3.35
N TYR A 8 14.77 12.70 -2.24
CA TYR A 8 14.37 12.23 -0.92
C TYR A 8 12.85 12.09 -0.76
N GLU A 9 12.07 13.00 -1.31
CA GLU A 9 10.60 12.91 -1.26
C GLU A 9 10.07 11.70 -2.04
N ASN A 10 10.61 11.46 -3.24
CA ASN A 10 10.24 10.30 -4.05
C ASN A 10 10.68 8.98 -3.40
N GLN A 11 11.82 8.97 -2.72
CA GLN A 11 12.28 7.82 -1.94
C GLN A 11 11.31 7.52 -0.77
N LEU A 12 10.83 8.54 -0.05
CA LEU A 12 9.83 8.36 1.00
C LEU A 12 8.45 7.93 0.45
N ARG A 13 8.06 8.40 -0.74
CA ARG A 13 6.86 7.92 -1.44
C ARG A 13 6.99 6.44 -1.80
N SER A 14 8.12 6.06 -2.38
CA SER A 14 8.42 4.66 -2.72
C SER A 14 8.43 3.76 -1.48
N LEU A 15 8.98 4.25 -0.37
CA LEU A 15 8.97 3.56 0.92
C LEU A 15 7.54 3.29 1.39
N ARG A 16 6.66 4.30 1.36
CA ARG A 16 5.24 4.14 1.75
C ARG A 16 4.51 3.13 0.86
N GLY A 17 4.68 3.22 -0.46
CA GLY A 17 4.10 2.27 -1.40
C GLY A 17 4.57 0.84 -1.15
N PHE A 18 5.87 0.65 -0.97
CA PHE A 18 6.46 -0.66 -0.68
C PHE A 18 5.94 -1.26 0.64
N TYR A 19 5.89 -0.47 1.72
CA TYR A 19 5.39 -0.97 3.00
C TYR A 19 3.89 -1.19 3.02
N ALA A 20 3.10 -0.40 2.28
CA ALA A 20 1.68 -0.69 2.10
C ALA A 20 1.49 -2.03 1.37
N TYR A 21 2.27 -2.29 0.31
CA TYR A 21 2.30 -3.59 -0.35
C TYR A 21 2.68 -4.72 0.61
N LEU A 22 3.75 -4.55 1.38
CA LEU A 22 4.22 -5.55 2.36
C LEU A 22 3.15 -5.85 3.42
N LEU A 23 2.45 -4.84 3.92
CA LEU A 23 1.37 -5.02 4.90
C LEU A 23 0.14 -5.72 4.30
N ALA A 24 -0.19 -5.42 3.05
CA ALA A 24 -1.35 -5.99 2.37
C ALA A 24 -1.09 -7.40 1.82
N HIS A 25 0.12 -7.70 1.36
CA HIS A 25 0.47 -9.01 0.83
C HIS A 25 0.45 -10.09 1.94
N PRO A 26 0.05 -11.35 1.67
CA PRO A 26 0.09 -12.44 2.65
C PRO A 26 1.47 -12.66 3.25
N GLY A 27 1.51 -13.19 4.47
CA GLY A 27 2.72 -13.60 5.17
C GLY A 27 3.08 -12.70 6.36
N LYS A 28 4.16 -13.06 7.04
CA LYS A 28 4.66 -12.33 8.22
C LYS A 28 5.12 -10.93 7.85
N LYS A 29 4.69 -9.95 8.63
CA LYS A 29 5.10 -8.56 8.46
C LYS A 29 6.41 -8.31 9.17
N LEU A 30 7.36 -7.70 8.48
CA LEU A 30 8.67 -7.36 9.04
C LEU A 30 8.97 -5.88 8.79
N MET A 31 9.30 -5.20 9.85
CA MET A 31 9.85 -3.85 9.83
C MET A 31 11.13 -3.87 10.68
N PHE A 32 12.24 -3.40 10.14
CA PHE A 32 13.53 -3.53 10.79
C PHE A 32 14.33 -2.23 10.76
N MET A 33 14.65 -1.70 11.94
CA MET A 33 15.56 -0.58 12.21
C MET A 33 15.41 0.65 11.31
N GLY A 34 14.35 1.46 11.56
CA GLY A 34 14.28 2.84 11.12
C GLY A 34 13.50 3.16 9.83
N PRO A 35 12.88 2.19 9.10
CA PRO A 35 12.05 2.57 7.95
C PRO A 35 10.89 3.48 8.35
N GLU A 36 10.33 3.30 9.54
CA GLU A 36 9.21 4.09 10.07
C GLU A 36 9.52 5.57 10.26
N ILE A 37 10.79 5.92 10.36
CA ILE A 37 11.23 7.31 10.40
C ILE A 37 11.93 7.76 9.12
N GLY A 38 11.92 6.91 8.08
CA GLY A 38 12.59 7.20 6.81
C GLY A 38 14.11 7.26 6.92
N GLN A 39 14.73 6.43 7.79
CA GLN A 39 16.17 6.44 8.01
C GLN A 39 16.94 6.34 6.70
N TRP A 40 17.87 7.27 6.52
CA TRP A 40 18.69 7.35 5.30
C TRP A 40 19.76 6.28 5.26
N HIS A 41 20.51 6.14 6.37
CA HIS A 41 21.61 5.19 6.49
C HIS A 41 21.09 3.76 6.65
N GLU A 42 21.94 2.81 6.29
CA GLU A 42 21.71 1.42 6.65
C GLU A 42 21.75 1.24 8.17
N TRP A 43 21.10 0.21 8.64
CA TRP A 43 21.14 -0.16 10.04
C TRP A 43 22.59 -0.48 10.50
N ASP A 44 22.91 -0.13 11.73
CA ASP A 44 24.17 -0.44 12.39
C ASP A 44 23.87 -1.05 13.76
N ALA A 45 24.37 -2.27 14.00
CA ALA A 45 24.19 -2.98 15.26
C ALA A 45 24.85 -2.26 16.45
N ASN A 46 25.84 -1.41 16.21
CA ASN A 46 26.55 -0.64 17.22
C ASN A 46 26.06 0.81 17.34
N GLY A 47 25.13 1.20 16.50
CA GLY A 47 24.56 2.53 16.45
C GLY A 47 23.15 2.60 17.02
N GLN A 48 22.60 3.80 17.03
CA GLN A 48 21.18 4.04 17.30
C GLN A 48 20.49 4.50 16.03
N LEU A 49 19.15 4.52 16.05
CA LEU A 49 18.37 5.11 14.97
C LEU A 49 18.60 6.62 14.87
N ASP A 50 18.48 7.16 13.67
CA ASP A 50 18.64 8.59 13.36
C ASP A 50 17.44 9.41 13.84
N TRP A 51 17.16 9.43 15.15
CA TRP A 51 15.98 10.07 15.75
C TRP A 51 15.86 11.56 15.40
N TYR A 52 16.98 12.26 15.10
CA TYR A 52 16.99 13.66 14.66
C TYR A 52 16.22 13.88 13.35
N LEU A 53 15.99 12.82 12.55
CA LEU A 53 15.18 12.91 11.34
C LEU A 53 13.73 13.33 11.65
N LEU A 54 13.23 13.05 12.85
CA LEU A 54 11.89 13.48 13.26
C LEU A 54 11.75 15.00 13.45
N ASP A 55 12.84 15.75 13.44
CA ASP A 55 12.80 17.21 13.36
C ASP A 55 12.37 17.71 11.97
N GLN A 56 12.41 16.83 10.97
CA GLN A 56 12.02 17.12 9.59
C GLN A 56 10.58 16.70 9.32
N GLU A 57 9.83 17.57 8.62
CA GLU A 57 8.43 17.32 8.29
C GLU A 57 8.20 16.03 7.47
N PRO A 58 8.96 15.73 6.40
CA PRO A 58 8.74 14.51 5.61
C PRO A 58 8.91 13.22 6.42
N ASN A 59 9.80 13.23 7.43
CA ASN A 59 10.02 12.07 8.29
C ASN A 59 8.91 11.90 9.33
N ARG A 60 8.36 13.01 9.87
CA ARG A 60 7.17 12.97 10.72
C ARG A 60 5.96 12.44 9.96
N GLN A 61 5.77 12.87 8.69
CA GLN A 61 4.71 12.38 7.81
C GLN A 61 4.89 10.88 7.49
N THR A 62 6.12 10.44 7.28
CA THR A 62 6.44 9.02 7.12
C THR A 62 6.06 8.23 8.37
N LEU A 63 6.42 8.71 9.57
CA LEU A 63 6.01 8.07 10.82
C LEU A 63 4.48 8.05 11.00
N ALA A 64 3.79 9.13 10.60
CA ALA A 64 2.33 9.18 10.61
C ALA A 64 1.72 8.10 9.70
N PHE A 65 2.28 7.92 8.49
CA PHE A 65 1.90 6.83 7.60
C PHE A 65 2.04 5.45 8.27
N PHE A 66 3.20 5.15 8.85
CA PHE A 66 3.43 3.84 9.49
C PHE A 66 2.45 3.59 10.63
N ARG A 67 2.15 4.60 11.44
CA ARG A 67 1.14 4.51 12.51
C ARG A 67 -0.26 4.25 11.97
N ALA A 68 -0.65 4.95 10.90
CA ALA A 68 -1.95 4.78 10.26
C ALA A 68 -2.06 3.40 9.59
N ALA A 69 -1.04 2.97 8.85
CA ALA A 69 -0.98 1.68 8.17
C ALA A 69 -1.06 0.50 9.15
N ASN A 70 -0.33 0.55 10.27
CA ASN A 70 -0.40 -0.47 11.31
C ASN A 70 -1.79 -0.53 11.97
N ARG A 71 -2.42 0.62 12.24
CA ARG A 71 -3.79 0.66 12.77
C ARG A 71 -4.80 0.13 11.75
N PHE A 72 -4.62 0.47 10.48
CA PHE A 72 -5.45 -0.06 9.40
C PHE A 72 -5.33 -1.58 9.31
N TYR A 73 -4.11 -2.12 9.30
CA TYR A 73 -3.85 -3.56 9.31
C TYR A 73 -4.58 -4.27 10.46
N GLN A 74 -4.45 -3.76 11.69
CA GLN A 74 -5.09 -4.34 12.87
C GLN A 74 -6.62 -4.37 12.78
N ARG A 75 -7.22 -3.38 12.11
CA ARG A 75 -8.69 -3.24 11.98
C ARG A 75 -9.27 -3.93 10.76
N SER A 76 -8.43 -4.42 9.86
CA SER A 76 -8.81 -5.04 8.58
C SER A 76 -8.59 -6.55 8.63
N PRO A 77 -9.58 -7.33 9.11
CA PRO A 77 -9.46 -8.79 9.20
C PRO A 77 -9.10 -9.46 7.88
N GLU A 78 -9.45 -8.85 6.78
CA GLU A 78 -9.13 -9.26 5.42
C GLU A 78 -7.60 -9.44 5.23
N LEU A 79 -6.78 -8.69 5.98
CA LEU A 79 -5.33 -8.70 5.86
C LEU A 79 -4.63 -9.79 6.68
N TRP A 80 -5.33 -10.45 7.63
CA TRP A 80 -4.66 -11.36 8.55
C TRP A 80 -5.45 -12.61 8.96
N GLN A 81 -6.78 -12.67 8.81
CA GLN A 81 -7.56 -13.85 9.24
C GLN A 81 -7.24 -15.09 8.40
N ILE A 82 -7.17 -14.94 7.08
CA ILE A 82 -6.86 -16.02 6.16
C ILE A 82 -5.51 -15.70 5.46
N ASP A 83 -4.43 -15.68 6.25
CA ASP A 83 -3.14 -15.19 5.74
C ASP A 83 -2.30 -16.29 5.08
N PHE A 84 -2.56 -17.56 5.42
CA PHE A 84 -1.77 -18.72 4.95
C PHE A 84 -2.58 -19.71 4.09
N ASP A 85 -3.73 -19.27 3.57
CA ASP A 85 -4.62 -20.08 2.77
C ASP A 85 -4.99 -19.32 1.49
N TRP A 86 -5.01 -20.04 0.36
CA TRP A 86 -5.34 -19.47 -0.96
C TRP A 86 -6.71 -18.76 -1.00
N ARG A 87 -7.64 -19.12 -0.12
CA ARG A 87 -8.97 -18.47 -0.02
C ARG A 87 -8.89 -17.01 0.41
N GLY A 88 -7.83 -16.63 1.13
CA GLY A 88 -7.61 -15.28 1.62
C GLY A 88 -6.88 -14.34 0.67
N PHE A 89 -6.47 -14.83 -0.52
CA PHE A 89 -5.68 -14.06 -1.47
C PHE A 89 -6.00 -14.44 -2.92
N GLU A 90 -6.15 -13.43 -3.77
CA GLU A 90 -6.38 -13.63 -5.20
C GLU A 90 -5.69 -12.52 -6.01
N TRP A 91 -4.82 -12.89 -6.94
CA TRP A 91 -4.29 -11.95 -7.92
C TRP A 91 -5.38 -11.54 -8.92
N LEU A 92 -5.53 -10.24 -9.16
CA LEU A 92 -6.40 -9.68 -10.21
C LEU A 92 -5.58 -9.16 -11.39
N VAL A 93 -4.50 -8.43 -11.11
CA VAL A 93 -3.54 -7.93 -12.10
C VAL A 93 -2.14 -8.23 -11.57
N PRO A 94 -1.57 -9.41 -11.91
CA PRO A 94 -0.26 -9.82 -11.41
C PRO A 94 0.91 -9.31 -12.23
N ASP A 95 0.69 -8.92 -13.48
CA ASP A 95 1.74 -8.84 -14.52
C ASP A 95 1.67 -7.61 -15.43
N ASP A 96 1.03 -6.53 -14.99
CA ASP A 96 1.03 -5.28 -15.76
C ASP A 96 2.41 -4.57 -15.65
N ASN A 97 3.40 -5.17 -16.31
CA ASN A 97 4.77 -4.66 -16.34
C ASN A 97 4.91 -3.33 -17.11
N HIS A 98 3.96 -3.02 -17.99
CA HIS A 98 3.96 -1.78 -18.75
C HIS A 98 3.70 -0.57 -17.85
N ASN A 99 2.74 -0.71 -16.96
CA ASN A 99 2.33 0.35 -16.03
C ASN A 99 3.00 0.23 -14.66
N ASN A 100 3.69 -0.88 -14.35
CA ASN A 100 4.20 -1.22 -13.03
C ASN A 100 3.10 -1.21 -11.95
N VAL A 101 1.93 -1.76 -12.29
CA VAL A 101 0.79 -1.86 -11.39
C VAL A 101 0.54 -3.32 -11.05
N VAL A 102 0.28 -3.58 -9.78
CA VAL A 102 -0.21 -4.87 -9.31
C VAL A 102 -1.50 -4.68 -8.53
N VAL A 103 -2.44 -5.59 -8.71
CA VAL A 103 -3.71 -5.56 -7.99
C VAL A 103 -4.08 -6.97 -7.51
N PHE A 104 -4.52 -7.04 -6.27
CA PHE A 104 -4.96 -8.28 -5.66
C PHE A 104 -6.09 -8.05 -4.66
N LEU A 105 -6.80 -9.12 -4.35
CA LEU A 105 -7.80 -9.17 -3.30
C LEU A 105 -7.27 -9.87 -2.05
N ARG A 106 -7.63 -9.32 -0.91
CA ARG A 106 -7.57 -9.98 0.38
C ARG A 106 -8.99 -10.27 0.84
N ARG A 107 -9.19 -11.39 1.51
CA ARG A 107 -10.51 -11.83 1.94
C ARG A 107 -10.48 -12.32 3.39
N ASP A 108 -11.50 -11.96 4.17
CA ASP A 108 -11.68 -12.47 5.52
C ASP A 108 -12.54 -13.75 5.55
N GLU A 109 -12.69 -14.34 6.74
CA GLU A 109 -13.52 -15.55 6.97
C GLU A 109 -15.02 -15.33 6.69
N ARG A 110 -15.47 -14.08 6.66
CA ARG A 110 -16.86 -13.70 6.35
C ARG A 110 -17.08 -13.44 4.86
N GLY A 111 -16.03 -13.56 4.05
CA GLY A 111 -16.09 -13.30 2.60
C GLY A 111 -16.11 -11.80 2.25
N ARG A 112 -15.67 -10.91 3.16
CA ARG A 112 -15.46 -9.50 2.82
C ARG A 112 -14.17 -9.35 2.05
N ASP A 113 -14.23 -8.58 0.97
CA ASP A 113 -13.11 -8.32 0.08
C ASP A 113 -12.47 -6.96 0.39
N LEU A 114 -11.15 -6.92 0.43
CA LEU A 114 -10.33 -5.73 0.39
C LEU A 114 -9.50 -5.73 -0.90
N LEU A 115 -9.78 -4.79 -1.80
CA LEU A 115 -9.02 -4.59 -3.02
C LEU A 115 -7.75 -3.80 -2.70
N CYS A 116 -6.60 -4.37 -3.02
CA CYS A 116 -5.29 -3.73 -2.85
C CYS A 116 -4.70 -3.44 -4.22
N ALA A 117 -4.57 -2.16 -4.56
CA ALA A 117 -3.95 -1.70 -5.80
C ALA A 117 -2.66 -0.96 -5.47
N VAL A 118 -1.56 -1.33 -6.10
CA VAL A 118 -0.24 -0.72 -5.90
C VAL A 118 0.33 -0.30 -7.24
N ASN A 119 0.65 0.97 -7.36
CA ASN A 119 1.35 1.55 -8.49
C ASN A 119 2.81 1.84 -8.08
N PHE A 120 3.74 1.12 -8.67
CA PHE A 120 5.18 1.32 -8.44
C PHE A 120 5.82 2.27 -9.46
N SER A 121 5.02 2.88 -10.35
CA SER A 121 5.52 3.89 -11.29
C SER A 121 5.30 5.31 -10.76
N PRO A 122 6.03 6.31 -11.26
CA PRO A 122 5.77 7.72 -10.95
C PRO A 122 4.54 8.28 -11.67
N ASN A 123 3.94 7.52 -12.59
CA ASN A 123 2.84 7.97 -13.42
C ASN A 123 1.49 7.83 -12.70
N ARG A 124 0.56 8.72 -13.01
CA ARG A 124 -0.84 8.61 -12.61
C ARG A 124 -1.64 7.95 -13.72
N TYR A 125 -2.52 7.03 -13.38
CA TYR A 125 -3.37 6.33 -14.32
C TYR A 125 -4.84 6.66 -14.02
N GLU A 126 -5.40 7.61 -14.75
CA GLU A 126 -6.82 7.91 -14.68
C GLU A 126 -7.63 6.82 -15.39
N GLY A 127 -8.72 6.37 -14.76
CA GLY A 127 -9.60 5.35 -15.34
C GLY A 127 -8.96 3.97 -15.47
N TYR A 128 -7.96 3.62 -14.65
CA TYR A 128 -7.37 2.28 -14.64
C TYR A 128 -8.41 1.24 -14.27
N ARG A 129 -8.71 0.33 -15.21
CA ARG A 129 -9.77 -0.67 -15.05
C ARG A 129 -9.23 -1.97 -14.48
N VAL A 130 -9.92 -2.51 -13.48
CA VAL A 130 -9.60 -3.79 -12.84
C VAL A 130 -10.83 -4.68 -12.83
N GLY A 131 -10.68 -5.95 -13.21
CA GLY A 131 -11.73 -6.94 -13.02
C GLY A 131 -11.86 -7.28 -11.52
N VAL A 132 -13.06 -7.14 -10.97
CA VAL A 132 -13.34 -7.34 -9.55
C VAL A 132 -14.58 -8.26 -9.36
N PRO A 133 -14.74 -8.92 -8.19
CA PRO A 133 -15.99 -9.58 -7.85
C PRO A 133 -17.20 -8.64 -7.97
N ALA A 134 -18.35 -9.19 -8.30
CA ALA A 134 -19.59 -8.44 -8.59
C ALA A 134 -20.19 -7.79 -7.32
N HIS A 135 -19.55 -6.74 -6.83
CA HIS A 135 -20.09 -5.81 -5.83
C HIS A 135 -20.73 -4.59 -6.52
N ARG A 136 -21.50 -3.80 -5.78
CA ARG A 136 -22.11 -2.59 -6.36
C ARG A 136 -21.13 -1.44 -6.51
N LYS A 137 -20.18 -1.33 -5.59
CA LYS A 137 -19.17 -0.26 -5.52
C LYS A 137 -18.00 -0.66 -4.62
N TYR A 138 -16.87 -0.03 -4.84
CA TYR A 138 -15.72 -0.04 -3.94
C TYR A 138 -15.48 1.35 -3.37
N THR A 139 -15.10 1.44 -2.11
CA THR A 139 -14.77 2.70 -1.46
C THR A 139 -13.30 2.66 -1.04
N GLU A 140 -12.55 3.71 -1.39
CA GLU A 140 -11.18 3.87 -0.92
C GLU A 140 -11.18 4.07 0.61
N VAL A 141 -10.45 3.22 1.32
CA VAL A 141 -10.39 3.22 2.79
C VAL A 141 -8.99 3.50 3.32
N PHE A 142 -7.99 3.43 2.48
CA PHE A 142 -6.61 3.78 2.81
C PHE A 142 -5.85 4.20 1.55
N ASN A 143 -5.10 5.30 1.65
CA ASN A 143 -4.33 5.84 0.53
C ASN A 143 -2.95 6.30 1.01
N THR A 144 -1.89 5.78 0.39
CA THR A 144 -0.50 6.14 0.72
C THR A 144 -0.10 7.53 0.21
N ASP A 145 -0.88 8.09 -0.73
CA ASP A 145 -0.67 9.44 -1.26
C ASP A 145 -1.50 10.52 -0.54
N ALA A 146 -2.09 10.19 0.61
CA ALA A 146 -2.83 11.15 1.42
C ALA A 146 -1.89 12.29 1.91
N PRO A 147 -2.38 13.55 1.95
CA PRO A 147 -1.56 14.72 2.31
C PRO A 147 -0.93 14.64 3.69
N GLU A 148 -1.62 14.05 4.65
CA GLU A 148 -1.10 13.84 6.01
C GLU A 148 0.15 12.94 6.06
N PHE A 149 0.42 12.19 5.01
CA PHE A 149 1.61 11.35 4.85
C PHE A 149 2.67 11.98 3.93
N GLY A 150 2.47 13.25 3.51
CA GLY A 150 3.34 13.91 2.54
C GLY A 150 3.08 13.50 1.10
N GLY A 151 1.88 13.00 0.82
CA GLY A 151 1.42 12.68 -0.54
C GLY A 151 0.79 13.88 -1.25
N GLY A 152 0.50 13.69 -2.53
CA GLY A 152 -0.14 14.69 -3.39
C GLY A 152 -1.66 14.74 -3.27
N GLY A 153 -2.27 13.84 -2.48
CA GLY A 153 -3.73 13.74 -2.30
C GLY A 153 -4.47 13.16 -3.50
N TRP A 154 -3.76 12.44 -4.37
CA TRP A 154 -4.42 11.80 -5.50
C TRP A 154 -5.07 10.49 -5.07
N GLY A 155 -6.38 10.36 -5.30
CA GLY A 155 -7.17 9.20 -4.88
C GLY A 155 -8.60 9.24 -5.42
N ASN A 156 -9.41 8.30 -5.01
CA ASN A 156 -10.82 8.21 -5.37
C ASN A 156 -11.66 8.91 -4.28
N GLY A 157 -12.05 10.17 -4.53
CA GLY A 157 -12.84 10.95 -3.58
C GLY A 157 -14.26 10.41 -3.35
N GLU A 158 -14.80 9.68 -4.33
CA GLU A 158 -16.12 9.06 -4.28
C GLU A 158 -16.04 7.54 -4.47
N PRO A 159 -17.04 6.79 -4.00
CA PRO A 159 -17.09 5.36 -4.23
C PRO A 159 -17.09 5.02 -5.72
N VAL A 160 -16.18 4.14 -6.14
CA VAL A 160 -16.02 3.70 -7.53
C VAL A 160 -17.10 2.65 -7.85
N PRO A 161 -17.99 2.90 -8.84
CA PRO A 161 -19.00 1.93 -9.24
C PRO A 161 -18.35 0.75 -9.96
N VAL A 162 -19.01 -0.41 -9.87
CA VAL A 162 -18.65 -1.60 -10.66
C VAL A 162 -19.55 -1.66 -11.89
N GLU A 163 -18.93 -1.66 -13.06
CA GLU A 163 -19.60 -1.86 -14.35
C GLU A 163 -19.64 -3.37 -14.67
N ARG A 164 -20.74 -3.83 -15.27
CA ARG A 164 -20.86 -5.22 -15.73
C ARG A 164 -20.19 -5.39 -17.10
N VAL A 165 -18.89 -5.37 -17.11
CA VAL A 165 -18.06 -5.57 -18.31
C VAL A 165 -16.96 -6.53 -17.90
N GLY A 166 -16.89 -7.69 -18.55
CA GLY A 166 -15.90 -8.71 -18.25
C GLY A 166 -14.47 -8.17 -18.37
N SER A 167 -13.66 -8.38 -17.34
CA SER A 167 -12.25 -7.99 -17.32
C SER A 167 -11.47 -8.87 -16.35
N HIS A 168 -10.22 -9.20 -16.71
CA HIS A 168 -9.30 -9.99 -15.88
C HIS A 168 -9.92 -11.28 -15.30
N GLY A 169 -10.72 -11.99 -16.13
CA GLY A 169 -11.39 -13.24 -15.73
C GLY A 169 -12.57 -13.06 -14.76
N LYS A 170 -13.06 -11.83 -14.57
CA LYS A 170 -14.31 -11.51 -13.85
C LYS A 170 -15.39 -11.09 -14.87
N GLU A 171 -16.64 -11.53 -14.66
CA GLU A 171 -17.82 -11.23 -15.47
C GLU A 171 -18.78 -10.29 -14.76
#